data_e19c0807c196d3f8358c155567315425
#
_entry.id   e19c0807c196d3f8358c155567315425
#
_cell.length_a   1.000
_cell.length_b   1.000
_cell.length_c   1.000
_cell.angle_alpha   90.00
_cell.angle_beta   90.00
_cell.angle_gamma   90.00
#
_symmetry.space_group_name_H-M   'P 1'
#
loop_
_entity.id
_entity.type
_entity.pdbx_description
1 polymer ?
#
loop_
_entity_poly.entity_id
_entity_poly.type
_entity_poly.pdbx_seq_one_letter_code
_entity_poly.pdbx_strand_id
1 'polypeptide(L)'
;MKELPDKIYYRIKELANAFDVNTSLIRFWEKEFSFLLKPKKNAKGERLFTKKDVENLKLIYHLVKENGYTLDGAKKKLREKRQKVNRNLSVIERLENIKDELKKIKNEL
;
A
#
# COMPACT_ATOMS: atom_id res chain seq x y z
N MET A 1 -1.76 -15.30 -8.35
CA MET A 1 -1.19 -15.19 -7.00
C MET A 1 -1.82 -16.22 -6.08
N LYS A 2 -1.01 -16.90 -5.29
CA LYS A 2 -1.51 -17.87 -4.31
C LYS A 2 -2.10 -17.13 -3.12
N GLU A 3 -3.11 -17.72 -2.48
CA GLU A 3 -3.70 -17.14 -1.28
C GLU A 3 -2.68 -17.06 -0.14
N LEU A 4 -2.70 -15.96 0.60
CA LEU A 4 -1.92 -15.77 1.80
C LEU A 4 -2.80 -15.95 3.04
N PRO A 5 -2.28 -16.55 4.12
CA PRO A 5 -3.03 -16.61 5.37
C PRO A 5 -3.25 -15.21 5.94
N ASP A 6 -4.30 -15.06 6.73
CA ASP A 6 -4.60 -13.77 7.38
C ASP A 6 -3.68 -13.57 8.59
N LYS A 7 -2.69 -12.72 8.43
CA LYS A 7 -1.67 -12.39 9.44
C LYS A 7 -1.47 -10.90 9.56
N ILE A 8 -0.87 -10.48 10.67
CA ILE A 8 -0.44 -9.09 10.87
C ILE A 8 0.81 -8.79 10.06
N TYR A 9 1.76 -9.74 10.04
CA TYR A 9 3.02 -9.61 9.31
C TYR A 9 3.30 -10.81 8.43
N TYR A 10 3.94 -10.54 7.29
CA TYR A 10 4.37 -11.56 6.33
C TYR A 10 5.87 -11.47 6.13
N ARG A 11 6.53 -12.60 5.94
CA ARG A 11 7.96 -12.65 5.63
C ARG A 11 8.14 -12.64 4.11
N ILE A 12 9.31 -12.17 3.67
CA ILE A 12 9.62 -12.04 2.23
C ILE A 12 9.47 -13.38 1.47
N LYS A 13 9.84 -14.49 2.08
CA LYS A 13 9.71 -15.83 1.45
C LYS A 13 8.26 -16.20 1.19
N GLU A 14 7.36 -15.87 2.11
CA GLU A 14 5.92 -16.11 1.93
C GLU A 14 5.38 -15.31 0.73
N LEU A 15 5.79 -14.06 0.63
CA LEU A 15 5.37 -13.17 -0.46
C LEU A 15 5.97 -13.62 -1.79
N ALA A 16 7.24 -14.00 -1.82
CA ALA A 16 7.89 -14.51 -3.02
C ALA A 16 7.18 -15.77 -3.55
N ASN A 17 6.81 -16.68 -2.65
CA ASN A 17 6.04 -17.87 -3.01
C ASN A 17 4.65 -17.52 -3.54
N ALA A 18 3.95 -16.59 -2.87
CA ALA A 18 2.59 -16.21 -3.26
C ALA A 18 2.56 -15.55 -4.64
N PHE A 19 3.53 -14.71 -4.95
CA PHE A 19 3.64 -14.02 -6.24
C PHE A 19 4.39 -14.84 -7.30
N ASP A 20 4.96 -15.98 -6.92
CA ASP A 20 5.79 -16.82 -7.81
C ASP A 20 6.96 -16.03 -8.41
N VAL A 21 7.69 -15.35 -7.55
CA VAL A 21 8.87 -14.55 -7.91
C VAL A 21 10.01 -14.81 -6.92
N ASN A 22 11.21 -14.37 -7.28
CA ASN A 22 12.36 -14.46 -6.39
C ASN A 22 12.30 -13.40 -5.27
N THR A 23 12.85 -13.72 -4.11
CA THR A 23 12.94 -12.76 -3.00
C THR A 23 13.73 -11.52 -3.39
N SER A 24 14.73 -11.66 -4.27
CA SER A 24 15.51 -10.52 -4.77
C SER A 24 14.66 -9.51 -5.55
N LEU A 25 13.64 -9.96 -6.27
CA LEU A 25 12.71 -9.06 -6.96
C LEU A 25 11.89 -8.25 -5.97
N ILE A 26 11.42 -8.87 -4.89
CA ILE A 26 10.66 -8.17 -3.85
C ILE A 26 11.54 -7.14 -3.15
N ARG A 27 12.79 -7.46 -2.85
CA ARG A 27 13.76 -6.51 -2.29
C ARG A 27 14.02 -5.34 -3.23
N PHE A 28 14.12 -5.62 -4.53
CA PHE A 28 14.27 -4.59 -5.55
C PHE A 28 13.06 -3.65 -5.57
N TRP A 29 11.85 -4.18 -5.55
CA TRP A 29 10.64 -3.39 -5.49
C TRP A 29 10.53 -2.60 -4.18
N GLU A 30 10.93 -3.17 -3.06
CA GLU A 30 10.98 -2.46 -1.78
C GLU A 30 11.84 -1.20 -1.87
N LYS A 31 12.99 -1.31 -2.52
CA LYS A 31 13.90 -0.19 -2.73
C LYS A 31 13.31 0.84 -3.71
N GLU A 32 12.82 0.38 -4.85
CA GLU A 32 12.33 1.24 -5.92
C GLU A 32 10.99 1.90 -5.56
N PHE A 33 10.15 1.23 -4.81
CA PHE A 33 8.84 1.72 -4.37
C PHE A 33 8.84 2.04 -2.86
N SER A 34 9.92 2.63 -2.36
CA SER A 34 10.06 2.95 -0.93
C SER A 34 9.00 3.93 -0.41
N PHE A 35 8.37 4.70 -1.28
CA PHE A 35 7.25 5.57 -0.92
C PHE A 35 5.96 4.80 -0.62
N LEU A 36 5.85 3.53 -1.03
CA LEU A 36 4.70 2.66 -0.78
C LEU A 36 5.02 1.53 0.18
N LEU A 37 6.18 0.89 0.02
CA LEU A 37 6.57 -0.29 0.76
C LEU A 37 7.49 0.11 1.91
N LYS A 38 7.00 -0.06 3.13
CA LYS A 38 7.74 0.30 4.35
C LYS A 38 7.71 -0.85 5.34
N PRO A 39 8.33 -2.00 5.01
CA PRO A 39 8.38 -3.12 5.93
C PRO A 39 9.17 -2.77 7.18
N LYS A 40 8.77 -3.34 8.30
CA LYS A 40 9.50 -3.23 9.56
C LYS A 40 10.57 -4.32 9.62
N LYS A 41 11.62 -4.10 10.39
CA LYS A 41 12.62 -5.12 10.68
C LYS A 41 12.48 -5.56 12.14
N ASN A 42 12.56 -6.87 12.37
CA ASN A 42 12.61 -7.39 13.73
C ASN A 42 14.04 -7.32 14.30
N ALA A 43 14.24 -7.81 15.53
CA ALA A 43 15.55 -7.80 16.18
C ALA A 43 16.64 -8.58 15.42
N LYS A 44 16.22 -9.56 14.61
CA LYS A 44 17.13 -10.37 13.78
C LYS A 44 17.42 -9.74 12.42
N GLY A 45 16.85 -8.57 12.12
CA GLY A 45 16.99 -7.91 10.84
C GLY A 45 16.13 -8.47 9.72
N GLU A 46 15.18 -9.34 10.04
CA GLU A 46 14.24 -9.89 9.06
C GLU A 46 13.16 -8.85 8.71
N ARG A 47 12.79 -8.77 7.44
CA ARG A 47 11.73 -7.88 6.97
C ARG A 47 10.35 -8.44 7.33
N LEU A 48 9.50 -7.56 7.88
CA LEU A 48 8.12 -7.87 8.22
C LEU A 48 7.19 -6.96 7.41
N PHE A 49 6.47 -7.55 6.47
CA PHE A 49 5.56 -6.84 5.57
C PHE A 49 4.15 -6.84 6.17
N THR A 50 3.48 -5.69 6.18
CA THR A 50 2.11 -5.55 6.63
C THR A 50 1.12 -5.95 5.54
N LYS A 51 -0.17 -6.07 5.88
CA LYS A 51 -1.23 -6.28 4.89
C LYS A 51 -1.26 -5.17 3.84
N LYS A 52 -1.01 -3.92 4.26
CA LYS A 52 -0.94 -2.78 3.35
C LYS A 52 0.21 -2.91 2.37
N ASP A 53 1.37 -3.36 2.84
CA ASP A 53 2.52 -3.65 1.97
C ASP A 53 2.18 -4.73 0.95
N VAL A 54 1.46 -5.77 1.36
CA VAL A 54 1.02 -6.84 0.46
C VAL A 54 0.09 -6.29 -0.63
N GLU A 55 -0.86 -5.44 -0.27
CA GLU A 55 -1.76 -4.79 -1.23
C GLU A 55 -0.99 -3.93 -2.23
N ASN A 56 -0.01 -3.18 -1.75
CA ASN A 56 0.86 -2.37 -2.60
C ASN A 56 1.72 -3.24 -3.52
N LEU A 57 2.22 -4.38 -3.04
CA LEU A 57 2.94 -5.34 -3.88
C LEU A 57 2.05 -5.92 -4.98
N LYS A 58 0.78 -6.20 -4.68
CA LYS A 58 -0.19 -6.63 -5.69
C LYS A 58 -0.35 -5.61 -6.80
N LEU A 59 -0.43 -4.31 -6.44
CA LEU A 59 -0.52 -3.23 -7.42
C LEU A 59 0.73 -3.15 -8.29
N ILE A 60 1.92 -3.24 -7.69
CA ILE A 60 3.19 -3.22 -8.41
C ILE A 60 3.27 -4.42 -9.38
N TYR A 61 2.95 -5.61 -8.90
CA TYR A 61 2.93 -6.82 -9.70
C TYR A 61 1.99 -6.68 -10.90
N HIS A 62 0.78 -6.20 -10.66
CA HIS A 62 -0.22 -6.00 -11.70
C HIS A 62 0.28 -5.02 -12.79
N LEU A 63 0.86 -3.91 -12.40
CA LEU A 63 1.35 -2.92 -13.36
C LEU A 63 2.58 -3.43 -14.13
N VAL A 64 3.57 -3.96 -13.44
CA VAL A 64 4.85 -4.34 -14.04
C VAL A 64 4.78 -5.68 -14.77
N LYS A 65 4.23 -6.70 -14.12
CA LYS A 65 4.23 -8.07 -14.66
C LYS A 65 3.05 -8.36 -15.56
N GLU A 66 1.87 -7.90 -15.23
CA GLU A 66 0.66 -8.19 -16.00
C GLU A 66 0.40 -7.18 -17.10
N ASN A 67 0.56 -5.88 -16.80
CA ASN A 67 0.30 -4.81 -17.78
C ASN A 67 1.54 -4.32 -18.52
N GLY A 68 2.72 -4.82 -18.18
CA GLY A 68 3.95 -4.48 -18.90
C GLY A 68 4.45 -3.05 -18.72
N TYR A 69 4.06 -2.36 -17.65
CA TYR A 69 4.55 -1.03 -17.37
C TYR A 69 6.07 -1.05 -17.13
N THR A 70 6.76 0.01 -17.58
CA THR A 70 8.14 0.23 -17.17
C THR A 70 8.19 0.55 -15.66
N LEU A 71 9.35 0.40 -15.06
CA LEU A 71 9.52 0.72 -13.64
C LEU A 71 9.16 2.18 -13.35
N ASP A 72 9.64 3.11 -14.17
CA ASP A 72 9.34 4.54 -14.02
C ASP A 72 7.86 4.85 -14.25
N GLY A 73 7.25 4.22 -15.23
CA GLY A 73 5.82 4.34 -15.51
C GLY A 73 4.96 3.85 -14.35
N ALA A 74 5.31 2.72 -13.76
CA ALA A 74 4.64 2.17 -12.59
C ALA A 74 4.78 3.09 -11.36
N LYS A 75 5.98 3.62 -11.13
CA LYS A 75 6.22 4.59 -10.05
C LYS A 75 5.34 5.83 -10.20
N LYS A 76 5.29 6.40 -11.39
CA LYS A 76 4.47 7.57 -11.69
C LYS A 76 2.99 7.29 -11.45
N LYS A 77 2.49 6.17 -11.96
CA LYS A 77 1.09 5.75 -11.82
C LYS A 77 0.69 5.60 -10.35
N LEU A 78 1.53 4.96 -9.54
CA LEU A 78 1.25 4.71 -8.14
C LEU A 78 1.37 5.98 -7.28
N ARG A 79 2.28 6.89 -7.61
CA ARG A 79 2.36 8.21 -6.96
C ARG A 79 1.12 9.05 -7.22
N GLU A 80 0.65 9.09 -8.44
CA GLU A 80 -0.58 9.81 -8.83
C GLU A 80 -1.79 9.25 -8.08
N LYS A 81 -1.92 7.92 -8.03
CA LYS A 81 -3.01 7.25 -7.32
C LYS A 81 -2.98 7.57 -5.81
N ARG A 82 -1.80 7.55 -5.19
CA ARG A 82 -1.64 7.89 -3.78
C ARG A 82 -2.05 9.33 -3.48
N GLN A 83 -1.63 10.28 -4.30
CA GLN A 83 -2.01 11.69 -4.16
C GLN A 83 -3.52 11.88 -4.30
N LYS A 84 -4.16 11.21 -5.26
CA LYS A 84 -5.59 11.26 -5.47
C LYS A 84 -6.37 10.72 -4.26
N VAL A 85 -5.96 9.59 -3.70
CA VAL A 85 -6.56 9.01 -2.49
C VAL A 85 -6.43 9.96 -1.31
N ASN A 86 -5.25 10.53 -1.09
CA ASN A 86 -5.02 11.47 0.00
C ASN A 86 -5.90 12.74 -0.13
N ARG A 87 -6.06 13.27 -1.33
CA ARG A 87 -6.96 14.40 -1.59
C ARG A 87 -8.41 14.05 -1.27
N ASN A 88 -8.87 12.89 -1.71
CA ASN A 88 -10.23 12.43 -1.45
C ASN A 88 -10.50 12.25 0.05
N LEU A 89 -9.56 11.69 0.80
CA LEU A 89 -9.66 11.57 2.25
C LEU A 89 -9.76 12.94 2.93
N SER A 90 -8.95 13.91 2.52
CA SER A 90 -9.01 15.29 3.05
C SER A 90 -10.37 15.94 2.81
N VAL A 91 -10.96 15.75 1.63
CA VAL A 91 -12.29 16.26 1.31
C VAL A 91 -13.35 15.59 2.19
N ILE A 92 -13.29 14.29 2.38
CA ILE A 92 -14.22 13.55 3.23
C ILE A 92 -14.14 14.03 4.68
N GLU A 93 -12.95 14.20 5.23
CA GLU A 93 -12.72 14.72 6.58
C GLU A 93 -13.35 16.11 6.77
N ARG A 94 -13.18 17.00 5.80
CA ARG A 94 -13.79 18.34 5.83
C ARG A 94 -15.31 18.27 5.84
N LEU A 95 -15.90 17.41 5.04
CA LEU A 95 -17.35 17.23 4.98
C LEU A 95 -17.90 16.68 6.29
N GLU A 96 -17.22 15.75 6.93
CA GLU A 96 -17.61 15.21 8.23
C GLU A 96 -17.55 16.27 9.32
N ASN A 97 -16.52 17.10 9.34
CA ASN A 97 -16.39 18.20 10.29
C ASN A 97 -17.52 19.22 10.13
N ILE A 98 -17.89 19.58 8.92
CA ILE A 98 -19.01 20.48 8.63
C ILE A 98 -20.33 19.87 9.14
N LYS A 99 -20.54 18.57 8.95
CA LYS A 99 -21.70 17.85 9.46
C LYS A 99 -21.81 17.94 10.98
N ASP A 100 -20.71 17.72 11.67
CA ASP A 100 -20.67 17.77 13.14
C ASP A 100 -20.96 19.17 13.67
N GLU A 101 -20.42 20.20 13.04
CA GLU A 101 -20.72 21.60 13.38
C GLU A 101 -22.19 21.94 13.21
N LEU A 102 -22.80 21.50 12.11
CA LEU A 102 -24.23 21.69 11.85
C LEU A 102 -25.10 20.98 12.87
N LYS A 103 -24.74 19.80 13.31
CA LYS A 103 -25.42 19.06 14.37
C LYS A 103 -25.36 19.80 15.70
N LYS A 104 -24.19 20.37 16.06
CA LYS A 104 -24.04 21.17 17.28
C LYS A 104 -24.96 22.39 17.28
N ILE A 105 -25.02 23.11 16.19
CA ILE A 105 -25.89 24.28 16.03
C ILE A 105 -27.37 23.86 16.20
N LYS A 106 -27.77 22.75 15.58
CA LYS A 106 -29.15 22.23 15.69
C LYS A 106 -29.50 21.82 17.12
N ASN A 107 -28.56 21.28 17.88
CA ASN A 107 -28.77 20.86 19.27
C ASN A 107 -28.81 22.03 20.25
N GLU A 108 -28.17 23.16 19.94
CA GLU A 108 -28.19 24.39 20.73
C GLU A 108 -29.44 25.25 20.55
N LEU A 109 -30.16 25.02 19.47
CA LEU A 109 -31.42 25.69 19.18
C LEU A 109 -32.60 24.95 19.82
#